data_89ec53b6a34a6b39494059d45c14b3ec
#
_entry.id   89ec53b6a34a6b39494059d45c14b3ec
#
_cell.length_a   1.000
_cell.length_b   1.000
_cell.length_c   1.000
_cell.angle_alpha   90.00
_cell.angle_beta   90.00
_cell.angle_gamma   90.00
#
_symmetry.space_group_name_H-M   'P 1'
#
loop_
_entity.id
_entity.type
_entity.pdbx_description
1 polymer ?
#
loop_
_entity_poly.entity_id
_entity_poly.type
_entity_poly.pdbx_seq_one_letter_code
_entity_poly.pdbx_strand_id
1 'polypeptide(L)'
;MSRSALEHPIKSEPYHHGNLHATLLKAARALVEDVGIDGFSLRELARRAGVSPAAPYHHFKDKAALIRALAKESQERLGIASLAALEGITHPALRLSALGVAYVLYAFEHPSEFRIMFRRELPSPLETGQNSMPDPAFVLLRQTLIDCRDANCIPIKDGEHELYLATINTWSLVHGLATLIIDGSLSNTITTREQVIELTRQVTGGSTRSSSRR
;
A
#
# COMPACT_ATOMS: atom_id res chain seq x y z
N MET A 1 -34.43 -1.07 -58.32
CA MET A 1 -32.96 -1.15 -58.36
C MET A 1 -32.44 -1.05 -56.92
N SER A 2 -32.16 -2.21 -56.34
CA SER A 2 -31.67 -2.34 -54.96
C SER A 2 -30.21 -1.97 -54.86
N ARG A 3 -29.82 -1.31 -53.78
CA ARG A 3 -28.44 -1.28 -53.28
C ARG A 3 -28.41 -1.66 -51.81
N SER A 4 -27.99 -2.87 -51.62
CA SER A 4 -27.59 -3.46 -50.36
C SER A 4 -26.44 -2.67 -49.76
N ALA A 5 -26.61 -2.16 -48.52
CA ALA A 5 -25.54 -1.64 -47.71
C ALA A 5 -24.88 -2.83 -46.98
N LEU A 6 -23.65 -3.09 -47.35
CA LEU A 6 -22.79 -4.07 -46.65
C LEU A 6 -22.40 -3.50 -45.30
N GLU A 7 -22.96 -4.08 -44.24
CA GLU A 7 -22.47 -3.90 -42.87
C GLU A 7 -21.08 -4.53 -42.75
N HIS A 8 -20.09 -3.71 -42.50
CA HIS A 8 -18.76 -4.17 -42.13
C HIS A 8 -18.77 -4.59 -40.65
N PRO A 9 -18.35 -5.79 -40.30
CA PRO A 9 -18.18 -6.15 -38.90
C PRO A 9 -17.04 -5.34 -38.31
N ILE A 10 -17.32 -4.66 -37.19
CA ILE A 10 -16.34 -3.98 -36.37
C ILE A 10 -15.34 -5.04 -35.92
N LYS A 11 -14.13 -4.98 -36.45
CA LYS A 11 -13.00 -5.80 -35.96
C LYS A 11 -12.75 -5.41 -34.52
N SER A 12 -13.06 -6.34 -33.58
CA SER A 12 -12.55 -6.27 -32.22
C SER A 12 -11.02 -6.28 -32.28
N GLU A 13 -10.40 -5.26 -31.70
CA GLU A 13 -8.94 -5.22 -31.56
C GLU A 13 -8.44 -6.52 -30.91
N PRO A 14 -7.27 -7.05 -31.33
CA PRO A 14 -6.74 -8.29 -30.77
C PRO A 14 -6.43 -8.07 -29.30
N TYR A 15 -7.16 -8.79 -28.45
CA TYR A 15 -6.96 -8.88 -27.02
C TYR A 15 -5.53 -9.41 -26.76
N HIS A 16 -4.63 -8.52 -26.33
CA HIS A 16 -3.24 -8.89 -26.05
C HIS A 16 -3.17 -9.84 -24.87
N HIS A 17 -3.01 -11.14 -25.15
CA HIS A 17 -2.84 -12.20 -24.17
C HIS A 17 -1.66 -11.99 -23.18
N GLY A 18 -0.76 -11.03 -23.46
CA GLY A 18 0.40 -10.72 -22.61
C GLY A 18 0.10 -9.90 -21.37
N ASN A 19 -1.11 -9.37 -21.20
CA ASN A 19 -1.42 -8.46 -20.07
C ASN A 19 -2.69 -8.84 -19.28
N LEU A 20 -3.23 -10.06 -19.45
CA LEU A 20 -4.47 -10.47 -18.80
C LEU A 20 -4.32 -10.46 -17.26
N HIS A 21 -3.17 -10.88 -16.73
CA HIS A 21 -2.91 -10.86 -15.30
C HIS A 21 -3.04 -9.43 -14.73
N ALA A 22 -2.39 -8.44 -15.34
CA ALA A 22 -2.50 -7.04 -14.91
C ALA A 22 -3.92 -6.48 -15.09
N THR A 23 -4.62 -6.87 -16.17
CA THR A 23 -6.03 -6.48 -16.38
C THR A 23 -6.93 -7.02 -15.29
N LEU A 24 -6.74 -8.29 -14.89
CA LEU A 24 -7.49 -8.92 -13.80
C LEU A 24 -7.19 -8.25 -12.46
N LEU A 25 -5.92 -7.92 -12.15
CA LEU A 25 -5.57 -7.20 -10.91
C LEU A 25 -6.19 -5.80 -10.88
N LYS A 26 -6.16 -5.07 -11.99
CA LYS A 26 -6.80 -3.75 -12.10
C LYS A 26 -8.33 -3.85 -11.88
N ALA A 27 -8.99 -4.81 -12.51
CA ALA A 27 -10.43 -5.02 -12.34
C ALA A 27 -10.78 -5.48 -10.92
N ALA A 28 -9.94 -6.32 -10.30
CA ALA A 28 -10.13 -6.77 -8.93
C ALA A 28 -9.98 -5.63 -7.92
N ARG A 29 -9.04 -4.71 -8.13
CA ARG A 29 -8.87 -3.52 -7.29
C ARG A 29 -10.13 -2.65 -7.32
N ALA A 30 -10.64 -2.37 -8.50
CA ALA A 30 -11.90 -1.61 -8.65
C ALA A 30 -13.09 -2.33 -7.98
N LEU A 31 -13.17 -3.67 -8.06
CA LEU A 31 -14.20 -4.44 -7.34
C LEU A 31 -14.06 -4.33 -5.83
N VAL A 32 -12.86 -4.37 -5.30
CA VAL A 32 -12.63 -4.20 -3.86
C VAL A 32 -13.04 -2.80 -3.39
N GLU A 33 -12.80 -1.77 -4.18
CA GLU A 33 -13.25 -0.40 -3.89
C GLU A 33 -14.79 -0.30 -3.90
N ASP A 34 -15.46 -0.93 -4.87
CA ASP A 34 -16.91 -0.84 -5.07
C ASP A 34 -17.71 -1.66 -4.04
N VAL A 35 -17.34 -2.92 -3.82
CA VAL A 35 -18.15 -3.89 -3.04
C VAL A 35 -17.41 -4.54 -1.88
N GLY A 36 -16.19 -4.11 -1.64
CA GLY A 36 -15.32 -4.69 -0.61
C GLY A 36 -14.71 -6.03 -1.02
N ILE A 37 -13.70 -6.44 -0.24
CA ILE A 37 -12.92 -7.64 -0.56
C ILE A 37 -13.74 -8.94 -0.50
N ASP A 38 -14.77 -8.98 0.33
CA ASP A 38 -15.62 -10.18 0.48
C ASP A 38 -16.80 -10.17 -0.48
N GLY A 39 -17.14 -9.02 -1.07
CA GLY A 39 -18.33 -8.78 -1.88
C GLY A 39 -18.30 -9.32 -3.31
N PHE A 40 -17.19 -9.90 -3.80
CA PHE A 40 -17.08 -10.39 -5.18
C PHE A 40 -16.54 -11.81 -5.28
N SER A 41 -16.68 -12.42 -6.47
CA SER A 41 -16.14 -13.73 -6.83
C SER A 41 -15.24 -13.63 -8.07
N LEU A 42 -14.44 -14.68 -8.33
CA LEU A 42 -13.65 -14.76 -9.58
C LEU A 42 -14.52 -14.72 -10.84
N ARG A 43 -15.78 -15.16 -10.77
CA ARG A 43 -16.74 -15.06 -11.88
C ARG A 43 -17.15 -13.61 -12.12
N GLU A 44 -17.41 -12.86 -11.05
CA GLU A 44 -17.71 -11.44 -11.14
C GLU A 44 -16.51 -10.64 -11.66
N LEU A 45 -15.30 -11.01 -11.21
CA LEU A 45 -14.05 -10.46 -11.74
C LEU A 45 -13.94 -10.70 -13.26
N ALA A 46 -14.22 -11.91 -13.74
CA ALA A 46 -14.21 -12.22 -15.18
C ALA A 46 -15.19 -11.33 -15.95
N ARG A 47 -16.42 -11.20 -15.44
CA ARG A 47 -17.44 -10.33 -16.03
C ARG A 47 -16.98 -8.87 -16.10
N ARG A 48 -16.41 -8.35 -15.00
CA ARG A 48 -15.91 -6.98 -14.91
C ARG A 48 -14.72 -6.73 -15.86
N ALA A 49 -13.86 -7.71 -16.01
CA ALA A 49 -12.69 -7.66 -16.90
C ALA A 49 -13.04 -7.92 -18.39
N GLY A 50 -14.29 -8.27 -18.71
CA GLY A 50 -14.72 -8.57 -20.07
C GLY A 50 -14.11 -9.85 -20.65
N VAL A 51 -13.84 -10.86 -19.80
CA VAL A 51 -13.21 -12.11 -20.21
C VAL A 51 -14.09 -13.33 -19.88
N SER A 52 -13.73 -14.51 -20.41
CA SER A 52 -14.47 -15.74 -20.12
C SER A 52 -14.44 -16.07 -18.62
N PRO A 53 -15.49 -16.73 -18.08
CA PRO A 53 -15.51 -17.12 -16.66
C PRO A 53 -14.36 -18.03 -16.23
N ALA A 54 -13.72 -18.74 -17.16
CA ALA A 54 -12.57 -19.61 -16.91
C ALA A 54 -11.24 -18.83 -16.87
N ALA A 55 -11.15 -17.67 -17.51
CA ALA A 55 -9.90 -16.93 -17.67
C ALA A 55 -9.19 -16.57 -16.33
N PRO A 56 -9.88 -16.10 -15.28
CA PRO A 56 -9.20 -15.81 -14.00
C PRO A 56 -8.56 -17.06 -13.37
N TYR A 57 -9.14 -18.25 -13.56
CA TYR A 57 -8.62 -19.48 -12.96
C TYR A 57 -7.30 -19.96 -13.58
N HIS A 58 -6.94 -19.46 -14.77
CA HIS A 58 -5.61 -19.70 -15.35
C HIS A 58 -4.51 -18.88 -14.67
N HIS A 59 -4.87 -17.80 -13.95
CA HIS A 59 -3.93 -16.91 -13.27
C HIS A 59 -3.99 -17.05 -11.74
N PHE A 60 -5.16 -17.33 -11.19
CA PHE A 60 -5.41 -17.41 -9.74
C PHE A 60 -6.17 -18.68 -9.42
N LYS A 61 -5.52 -19.60 -8.70
CA LYS A 61 -6.12 -20.88 -8.29
C LYS A 61 -7.47 -20.68 -7.57
N ASP A 62 -7.55 -19.64 -6.75
CA ASP A 62 -8.69 -19.28 -5.93
C ASP A 62 -8.70 -17.77 -5.61
N LYS A 63 -9.74 -17.31 -4.95
CA LYS A 63 -9.86 -15.91 -4.50
C LYS A 63 -8.73 -15.51 -3.55
N ALA A 64 -8.25 -16.43 -2.70
CA ALA A 64 -7.16 -16.16 -1.78
C ALA A 64 -5.83 -15.90 -2.54
N ALA A 65 -5.58 -16.62 -3.64
CA ALA A 65 -4.43 -16.36 -4.51
C ALA A 65 -4.51 -14.97 -5.17
N LEU A 66 -5.70 -14.56 -5.62
CA LEU A 66 -5.92 -13.19 -6.13
C LEU A 66 -5.67 -12.14 -5.05
N ILE A 67 -6.19 -12.34 -3.83
CA ILE A 67 -6.00 -11.41 -2.71
C ILE A 67 -4.52 -11.28 -2.34
N ARG A 68 -3.76 -12.39 -2.33
CA ARG A 68 -2.30 -12.34 -2.11
C ARG A 68 -1.59 -11.52 -3.19
N ALA A 69 -1.98 -11.68 -4.45
CA ALA A 69 -1.40 -10.91 -5.54
C ALA A 69 -1.73 -9.40 -5.42
N LEU A 70 -2.96 -9.04 -5.05
CA LEU A 70 -3.35 -7.66 -4.77
C LEU A 70 -2.56 -7.07 -3.58
N ALA A 71 -2.41 -7.84 -2.51
CA ALA A 71 -1.63 -7.40 -1.34
C ALA A 71 -0.17 -7.10 -1.70
N LYS A 72 0.45 -8.01 -2.47
CA LYS A 72 1.82 -7.83 -2.96
C LYS A 72 1.96 -6.57 -3.81
N GLU A 73 1.05 -6.35 -4.76
CA GLU A 73 1.06 -5.14 -5.59
C GLU A 73 0.88 -3.87 -4.73
N SER A 74 0.02 -3.91 -3.73
CA SER A 74 -0.19 -2.79 -2.81
C SER A 74 1.04 -2.50 -1.95
N GLN A 75 1.75 -3.54 -1.47
CA GLN A 75 3.03 -3.40 -0.77
C GLN A 75 4.12 -2.79 -1.66
N GLU A 76 4.22 -3.22 -2.91
CA GLU A 76 5.15 -2.65 -3.90
C GLU A 76 4.86 -1.16 -4.13
N ARG A 77 3.58 -0.78 -4.27
CA ARG A 77 3.15 0.63 -4.45
C ARG A 77 3.44 1.48 -3.23
N LEU A 78 3.17 0.98 -2.02
CA LEU A 78 3.57 1.65 -0.77
C LEU A 78 5.10 1.82 -0.71
N GLY A 79 5.87 0.81 -1.10
CA GLY A 79 7.32 0.89 -1.18
C GLY A 79 7.81 1.97 -2.14
N ILE A 80 7.20 2.07 -3.33
CA ILE A 80 7.50 3.13 -4.31
C ILE A 80 7.16 4.51 -3.73
N ALA A 81 5.99 4.69 -3.13
CA ALA A 81 5.59 5.94 -2.50
C ALA A 81 6.53 6.33 -1.35
N SER A 82 6.95 5.35 -0.55
CA SER A 82 7.91 5.54 0.54
C SER A 82 9.28 5.96 0.01
N LEU A 83 9.76 5.33 -1.05
CA LEU A 83 11.04 5.69 -1.68
C LEU A 83 11.01 7.11 -2.26
N ALA A 84 9.95 7.47 -2.98
CA ALA A 84 9.76 8.81 -3.53
C ALA A 84 9.72 9.89 -2.43
N ALA A 85 9.13 9.58 -1.27
CA ALA A 85 9.08 10.50 -0.13
C ALA A 85 10.47 10.80 0.48
N LEU A 86 11.48 9.98 0.19
CA LEU A 86 12.85 10.16 0.67
C LEU A 86 13.73 10.99 -0.28
N GLU A 87 13.27 11.32 -1.49
CA GLU A 87 14.05 12.05 -2.48
C GLU A 87 14.48 13.42 -1.94
N GLY A 88 15.77 13.74 -2.08
CA GLY A 88 16.36 15.00 -1.62
C GLY A 88 16.52 15.14 -0.10
N ILE A 89 16.08 14.15 0.70
CA ILE A 89 16.21 14.20 2.16
C ILE A 89 17.43 13.41 2.60
N THR A 90 18.42 14.07 3.18
CA THR A 90 19.66 13.44 3.65
C THR A 90 19.69 13.17 5.15
N HIS A 91 19.02 14.02 5.96
CA HIS A 91 19.04 13.89 7.42
C HIS A 91 18.18 12.69 7.88
N PRO A 92 18.73 11.70 8.63
CA PRO A 92 18.02 10.46 8.96
C PRO A 92 16.69 10.67 9.70
N ALA A 93 16.62 11.58 10.67
CA ALA A 93 15.37 11.83 11.39
C ALA A 93 14.29 12.44 10.50
N LEU A 94 14.65 13.28 9.51
CA LEU A 94 13.70 13.80 8.52
C LEU A 94 13.24 12.71 7.55
N ARG A 95 14.11 11.77 7.19
CA ARG A 95 13.76 10.59 6.40
C ARG A 95 12.76 9.72 7.14
N LEU A 96 12.97 9.48 8.44
CA LEU A 96 12.04 8.72 9.25
C LEU A 96 10.66 9.38 9.33
N SER A 97 10.60 10.70 9.52
CA SER A 97 9.35 11.45 9.49
C SER A 97 8.66 11.38 8.14
N ALA A 98 9.42 11.48 7.02
CA ALA A 98 8.90 11.38 5.67
C ALA A 98 8.30 9.99 5.38
N LEU A 99 8.95 8.90 5.84
CA LEU A 99 8.40 7.56 5.75
C LEU A 99 7.07 7.42 6.51
N GLY A 100 7.00 7.96 7.73
CA GLY A 100 5.77 7.95 8.51
C GLY A 100 4.63 8.68 7.79
N VAL A 101 4.91 9.85 7.21
CA VAL A 101 3.94 10.61 6.41
C VAL A 101 3.50 9.83 5.17
N ALA A 102 4.44 9.24 4.42
CA ALA A 102 4.12 8.45 3.21
C ALA A 102 3.22 7.26 3.55
N TYR A 103 3.51 6.57 4.66
CA TYR A 103 2.72 5.43 5.13
C TYR A 103 1.27 5.79 5.46
N VAL A 104 1.07 6.83 6.29
CA VAL A 104 -0.28 7.25 6.73
C VAL A 104 -1.06 7.86 5.56
N LEU A 105 -0.38 8.61 4.70
CA LEU A 105 -0.98 9.21 3.53
C LEU A 105 -1.43 8.16 2.51
N TYR A 106 -0.62 7.12 2.28
CA TYR A 106 -1.00 5.99 1.43
C TYR A 106 -2.27 5.29 1.95
N ALA A 107 -2.37 5.07 3.27
CA ALA A 107 -3.56 4.50 3.87
C ALA A 107 -4.79 5.39 3.66
N PHE A 108 -4.65 6.70 3.81
CA PHE A 108 -5.71 7.67 3.60
C PHE A 108 -6.19 7.72 2.13
N GLU A 109 -5.26 7.69 1.18
CA GLU A 109 -5.56 7.77 -0.25
C GLU A 109 -6.04 6.43 -0.84
N HIS A 110 -5.61 5.29 -0.26
CA HIS A 110 -5.87 3.94 -0.74
C HIS A 110 -6.37 3.00 0.37
N PRO A 111 -7.47 3.33 1.08
CA PRO A 111 -7.90 2.61 2.28
C PRO A 111 -8.23 1.13 2.01
N SER A 112 -8.78 0.81 0.85
CA SER A 112 -9.08 -0.58 0.46
C SER A 112 -7.83 -1.39 0.23
N GLU A 113 -6.82 -0.83 -0.45
CA GLU A 113 -5.53 -1.47 -0.68
C GLU A 113 -4.76 -1.66 0.63
N PHE A 114 -4.79 -0.64 1.50
CA PHE A 114 -4.18 -0.71 2.83
C PHE A 114 -4.78 -1.85 3.65
N ARG A 115 -6.12 -1.98 3.70
CA ARG A 115 -6.78 -3.09 4.42
C ARG A 115 -6.44 -4.47 3.84
N ILE A 116 -6.23 -4.58 2.52
CA ILE A 116 -5.82 -5.84 1.89
C ILE A 116 -4.44 -6.29 2.40
N MET A 117 -3.47 -5.37 2.51
CA MET A 117 -2.10 -5.71 2.91
C MET A 117 -2.00 -6.37 4.30
N PHE A 118 -2.96 -6.07 5.20
CA PHE A 118 -2.93 -6.52 6.60
C PHE A 118 -4.02 -7.53 6.95
N ARG A 119 -4.54 -8.25 5.96
CA ARG A 119 -5.47 -9.36 6.25
C ARG A 119 -4.77 -10.50 6.98
N ARG A 120 -5.49 -11.11 7.94
CA ARG A 120 -4.96 -12.22 8.78
C ARG A 120 -4.51 -13.43 7.98
N GLU A 121 -5.04 -13.63 6.77
CA GLU A 121 -4.71 -14.75 5.88
C GLU A 121 -3.38 -14.53 5.12
N LEU A 122 -2.78 -13.36 5.27
CA LEU A 122 -1.50 -13.02 4.63
C LEU A 122 -0.36 -13.12 5.65
N PRO A 123 0.87 -13.44 5.21
CA PRO A 123 2.05 -13.38 6.06
C PRO A 123 2.22 -11.99 6.65
N SER A 124 2.66 -11.90 7.90
CA SER A 124 3.01 -10.63 8.50
C SER A 124 4.22 -10.00 7.78
N PRO A 125 4.28 -8.65 7.64
CA PRO A 125 5.48 -7.96 7.15
C PRO A 125 6.74 -8.28 7.97
N LEU A 126 6.56 -8.75 9.20
CA LEU A 126 7.61 -9.15 10.14
C LEU A 126 8.07 -10.61 9.97
N GLU A 127 7.27 -11.44 9.31
CA GLU A 127 7.59 -12.85 9.08
C GLU A 127 8.53 -12.98 7.88
N THR A 128 9.82 -13.00 8.15
CA THR A 128 10.85 -13.35 7.15
C THR A 128 10.96 -14.87 7.02
N GLY A 129 10.02 -15.49 6.34
CA GLY A 129 10.13 -16.90 5.93
C GLY A 129 11.10 -17.07 4.75
N GLN A 130 11.69 -18.26 4.60
CA GLN A 130 12.67 -18.56 3.52
C GLN A 130 12.16 -18.30 2.09
N ASN A 131 10.86 -18.08 1.90
CA ASN A 131 10.21 -17.82 0.59
C ASN A 131 9.41 -16.50 0.55
N SER A 132 9.52 -15.63 1.56
CA SER A 132 8.83 -14.34 1.60
C SER A 132 9.77 -13.22 1.20
N MET A 133 9.44 -12.49 0.13
CA MET A 133 10.11 -11.23 -0.17
C MET A 133 9.75 -10.23 0.94
N PRO A 134 10.74 -9.58 1.56
CA PRO A 134 10.46 -8.60 2.60
C PRO A 134 9.66 -7.42 2.01
N ASP A 135 8.73 -6.90 2.82
CA ASP A 135 7.95 -5.70 2.45
C ASP A 135 8.91 -4.52 2.20
N PRO A 136 8.88 -3.90 1.00
CA PRO A 136 9.82 -2.82 0.65
C PRO A 136 9.76 -1.62 1.59
N ALA A 137 8.57 -1.23 2.06
CA ALA A 137 8.41 -0.12 3.01
C ALA A 137 9.02 -0.47 4.37
N PHE A 138 8.91 -1.73 4.78
CA PHE A 138 9.50 -2.21 6.02
C PHE A 138 11.03 -2.27 5.96
N VAL A 139 11.60 -2.65 4.82
CA VAL A 139 13.06 -2.60 4.58
C VAL A 139 13.57 -1.16 4.68
N LEU A 140 12.86 -0.21 4.06
CA LEU A 140 13.21 1.22 4.14
C LEU A 140 13.12 1.75 5.58
N LEU A 141 12.09 1.39 6.32
CA LEU A 141 11.95 1.78 7.73
C LEU A 141 13.12 1.27 8.56
N ARG A 142 13.44 -0.02 8.45
CA ARG A 142 14.53 -0.64 9.22
C ARG A 142 15.88 0.02 8.89
N GLN A 143 16.20 0.25 7.61
CA GLN A 143 17.42 0.94 7.22
C GLN A 143 17.48 2.36 7.76
N THR A 144 16.37 3.11 7.67
CA THR A 144 16.31 4.49 8.18
C THR A 144 16.49 4.55 9.70
N LEU A 145 16.02 3.53 10.45
CA LEU A 145 16.25 3.43 11.90
C LEU A 145 17.72 3.14 12.23
N ILE A 146 18.41 2.32 11.43
CA ILE A 146 19.87 2.11 11.53
C ILE A 146 20.61 3.45 11.31
N ASP A 147 20.26 4.17 10.24
CA ASP A 147 20.86 5.46 9.93
C ASP A 147 20.62 6.48 11.06
N CYS A 148 19.44 6.47 11.68
CA CYS A 148 19.11 7.32 12.83
C CYS A 148 19.92 6.97 14.07
N ARG A 149 20.12 5.69 14.37
CA ARG A 149 20.96 5.21 15.45
C ARG A 149 22.41 5.66 15.26
N ASP A 150 22.95 5.40 14.08
CA ASP A 150 24.35 5.67 13.75
C ASP A 150 24.65 7.18 13.75
N ALA A 151 23.67 8.01 13.41
CA ALA A 151 23.72 9.48 13.50
C ALA A 151 23.35 10.03 14.89
N ASN A 152 23.04 9.16 15.88
CA ASN A 152 22.60 9.54 17.22
C ASN A 152 21.38 10.50 17.25
N CYS A 153 20.49 10.41 16.23
CA CYS A 153 19.28 11.23 16.22
C CYS A 153 18.15 10.62 17.05
N ILE A 154 18.19 9.31 17.30
CA ILE A 154 17.22 8.60 18.14
C ILE A 154 17.98 7.66 19.09
N PRO A 155 17.54 7.53 20.35
CA PRO A 155 18.20 6.67 21.33
C PRO A 155 17.86 5.17 21.10
N ILE A 156 18.44 4.56 20.09
CA ILE A 156 18.35 3.12 19.85
C ILE A 156 19.68 2.49 20.34
N LYS A 157 19.58 1.55 21.27
CA LYS A 157 20.75 0.80 21.73
C LYS A 157 21.24 -0.17 20.64
N ASP A 158 22.51 -0.56 20.74
CA ASP A 158 23.09 -1.56 19.85
C ASP A 158 22.45 -2.94 20.05
N GLY A 159 22.29 -3.67 18.94
CA GLY A 159 21.77 -5.03 18.94
C GLY A 159 20.53 -5.19 18.07
N GLU A 160 20.39 -6.39 17.50
CA GLU A 160 19.26 -6.74 16.62
C GLU A 160 17.91 -6.68 17.36
N HIS A 161 17.87 -7.08 18.62
CA HIS A 161 16.67 -7.04 19.45
C HIS A 161 16.20 -5.59 19.68
N GLU A 162 17.11 -4.69 19.98
CA GLU A 162 16.78 -3.26 20.19
C GLU A 162 16.30 -2.59 18.91
N LEU A 163 16.93 -2.91 17.79
CA LEU A 163 16.48 -2.45 16.47
C LEU A 163 15.10 -3.02 16.10
N TYR A 164 14.85 -4.29 16.42
CA TYR A 164 13.54 -4.90 16.23
C TYR A 164 12.47 -4.17 17.06
N LEU A 165 12.73 -3.91 18.35
CA LEU A 165 11.79 -3.17 19.21
C LEU A 165 11.53 -1.75 18.68
N ALA A 166 12.59 -1.04 18.26
CA ALA A 166 12.46 0.29 17.65
C ALA A 166 11.60 0.25 16.37
N THR A 167 11.78 -0.79 15.55
CA THR A 167 11.00 -0.98 14.32
C THR A 167 9.53 -1.20 14.61
N ILE A 168 9.21 -2.11 15.56
CA ILE A 168 7.83 -2.38 15.99
C ILE A 168 7.19 -1.13 16.57
N ASN A 169 7.89 -0.42 17.46
CA ASN A 169 7.35 0.79 18.09
C ASN A 169 7.01 1.86 17.06
N THR A 170 7.95 2.13 16.13
CA THR A 170 7.75 3.12 15.08
C THR A 170 6.60 2.73 14.15
N TRP A 171 6.58 1.46 13.71
CA TRP A 171 5.52 0.96 12.85
C TRP A 171 4.16 0.98 13.55
N SER A 172 4.06 0.51 14.79
CA SER A 172 2.80 0.51 15.56
C SER A 172 2.19 1.89 15.67
N LEU A 173 3.01 2.93 15.84
CA LEU A 173 2.55 4.31 15.93
C LEU A 173 1.87 4.77 14.65
N VAL A 174 2.54 4.64 13.50
CA VAL A 174 1.99 5.09 12.21
C VAL A 174 0.87 4.18 11.70
N HIS A 175 0.95 2.87 11.99
CA HIS A 175 -0.11 1.93 11.66
C HIS A 175 -1.38 2.17 12.46
N GLY A 176 -1.26 2.42 13.76
CA GLY A 176 -2.39 2.81 14.60
C GLY A 176 -3.03 4.11 14.13
N LEU A 177 -2.24 5.13 13.81
CA LEU A 177 -2.75 6.39 13.26
C LEU A 177 -3.46 6.20 11.92
N ALA A 178 -2.85 5.44 10.99
CA ALA A 178 -3.46 5.10 9.71
C ALA A 178 -4.82 4.41 9.90
N THR A 179 -4.88 3.41 10.79
CA THR A 179 -6.12 2.67 11.10
C THR A 179 -7.20 3.60 11.65
N LEU A 180 -6.88 4.48 12.62
CA LEU A 180 -7.83 5.45 13.17
C LEU A 180 -8.39 6.39 12.09
N ILE A 181 -7.58 6.78 11.13
CA ILE A 181 -8.01 7.64 10.01
C ILE A 181 -8.94 6.87 9.07
N ILE A 182 -8.54 5.70 8.59
CA ILE A 182 -9.32 4.95 7.58
C ILE A 182 -10.58 4.31 8.15
N ASP A 183 -10.67 4.12 9.46
CA ASP A 183 -11.88 3.63 10.14
C ASP A 183 -12.82 4.77 10.56
N GLY A 184 -12.48 6.02 10.21
CA GLY A 184 -13.32 7.17 10.45
C GLY A 184 -13.31 7.70 11.88
N SER A 185 -12.48 7.16 12.77
CA SER A 185 -12.38 7.61 14.17
C SER A 185 -11.95 9.07 14.31
N LEU A 186 -11.30 9.62 13.28
CA LEU A 186 -10.84 11.01 13.21
C LEU A 186 -11.56 11.82 12.12
N SER A 187 -12.66 11.32 11.56
CA SER A 187 -13.36 11.93 10.41
C SER A 187 -13.87 13.35 10.65
N ASN A 188 -14.14 13.73 11.89
CA ASN A 188 -14.54 15.09 12.25
C ASN A 188 -13.37 16.09 12.23
N THR A 189 -12.14 15.61 12.20
CA THR A 189 -10.94 16.45 12.34
C THR A 189 -10.02 16.33 11.12
N ILE A 190 -9.96 15.15 10.53
CA ILE A 190 -9.02 14.81 9.44
C ILE A 190 -9.83 14.44 8.19
N THR A 191 -9.86 15.37 7.23
CA THR A 191 -10.61 15.22 5.97
C THR A 191 -9.75 15.55 4.74
N THR A 192 -8.59 16.17 4.93
CA THR A 192 -7.71 16.58 3.83
C THR A 192 -6.32 15.97 3.94
N ARG A 193 -5.64 15.89 2.80
CA ARG A 193 -4.25 15.44 2.69
C ARG A 193 -3.31 16.22 3.60
N GLU A 194 -3.45 17.53 3.64
CA GLU A 194 -2.63 18.45 4.44
C GLU A 194 -2.79 18.20 5.94
N GLN A 195 -4.01 17.94 6.38
CA GLN A 195 -4.30 17.59 7.77
C GLN A 195 -3.69 16.24 8.16
N VAL A 196 -3.73 15.24 7.27
CA VAL A 196 -3.05 13.94 7.48
C VAL A 196 -1.55 14.15 7.64
N ILE A 197 -0.92 14.91 6.76
CA ILE A 197 0.52 15.19 6.79
C ILE A 197 0.90 15.87 8.10
N GLU A 198 0.18 16.93 8.47
CA GLU A 198 0.49 17.72 9.66
C GLU A 198 0.28 16.89 10.95
N LEU A 199 -0.85 16.18 11.07
CA LEU A 199 -1.09 15.30 12.20
C LEU A 199 -0.01 14.22 12.32
N THR A 200 0.37 13.59 11.21
CA THR A 200 1.40 12.56 11.23
C THR A 200 2.74 13.11 11.70
N ARG A 201 3.14 14.29 11.23
CA ARG A 201 4.38 14.96 11.70
C ARG A 201 4.34 15.25 13.20
N GLN A 202 3.22 15.75 13.71
CA GLN A 202 3.05 16.03 15.14
C GLN A 202 3.12 14.76 15.99
N VAL A 203 2.43 13.69 15.59
CA VAL A 203 2.38 12.42 16.31
C VAL A 203 3.75 11.71 16.27
N THR A 204 4.47 11.78 15.15
CA THR A 204 5.80 11.14 15.03
C THR A 204 6.96 12.00 15.58
N GLY A 205 6.66 13.14 16.18
CA GLY A 205 7.68 14.05 16.74
C GLY A 205 8.46 14.84 15.68
N GLY A 206 8.04 14.79 14.41
CA GLY A 206 8.64 15.54 13.30
C GLY A 206 8.27 17.02 13.27
N SER A 207 7.48 17.50 14.22
CA SER A 207 7.22 18.91 14.41
C SER A 207 8.48 19.57 14.99
N THR A 208 9.16 20.36 14.20
CA THR A 208 10.19 21.27 14.70
C THR A 208 9.55 22.14 15.77
N ARG A 209 9.79 21.81 17.05
CA ARG A 209 9.61 22.80 18.11
C ARG A 209 10.57 23.93 17.76
N SER A 210 10.06 24.96 17.09
CA SER A 210 10.67 26.27 17.10
C SER A 210 10.77 26.70 18.57
N SER A 211 11.88 26.38 19.20
CA SER A 211 12.19 26.86 20.53
C SER A 211 12.56 28.33 20.40
N SER A 212 11.57 29.20 20.35
CA SER A 212 11.70 30.56 20.83
C SER A 212 11.81 30.49 22.36
N ARG A 213 13.01 30.16 22.85
CA ARG A 213 13.38 30.55 24.22
C ARG A 213 13.74 32.04 24.16
N ARG A 214 12.87 32.86 24.72
CA ARG A 214 13.23 34.19 25.27
C ARG A 214 14.00 34.01 26.57
#